data_5e85aeea1b6a4e35035be22622d660b7
#
_entry.id   5e85aeea1b6a4e35035be22622d660b7
#
_cell.length_a   1.000
_cell.length_b   1.000
_cell.length_c   1.000
_cell.angle_alpha   90.00
_cell.angle_beta   90.00
_cell.angle_gamma   90.00
#
_symmetry.space_group_name_H-M   'P 1'
#
loop_
_entity.id
_entity.type
_entity.pdbx_description
1 polymer ?
#
loop_
_entity_poly.entity_id
_entity_poly.type
_entity_poly.pdbx_seq_one_letter_code
_entity_poly.pdbx_strand_id
1 'polypeptide(L)'
;MQVLITGPTSGLGAGFARRYAADGHDLVLVARDAVRLNSMAAELGGHHGVSVEIICADLADQAGRDAVCERLRDGVQVLVNNAGFGTSGEFWTADYAQLQSQLDVNVTAVMALTHAALPAMLAAGAGTVINVASVAGLMPGRGSTYSASKAWVIAFSEGLANGLGGTGVGVHALCPGFVHTEFHERAGIDMAGTPSWFWLEVDDVVDDTLTAVADDKVVIVPGLQYKLLTTGSRLLPRTLLRGLTKRVGKGRDRT
;
A
#
# COMPACT_ATOMS: atom_id res chain seq x y z
N MET A 1 -0.66 -20.51 -6.30
CA MET A 1 -1.62 -19.58 -5.66
C MET A 1 -1.89 -18.44 -6.65
N GLN A 2 -3.03 -17.76 -6.48
CA GLN A 2 -3.34 -16.57 -7.28
C GLN A 2 -3.26 -15.32 -6.43
N VAL A 3 -2.55 -14.30 -6.92
CA VAL A 3 -2.26 -13.06 -6.20
C VAL A 3 -2.79 -11.87 -7.01
N LEU A 4 -3.68 -11.06 -6.43
CA LEU A 4 -4.11 -9.81 -7.04
C LEU A 4 -3.33 -8.63 -6.46
N ILE A 5 -2.75 -7.81 -7.34
CA ILE A 5 -1.93 -6.66 -6.95
C ILE A 5 -2.43 -5.40 -7.65
N THR A 6 -2.76 -4.37 -6.87
CA THR A 6 -3.12 -3.06 -7.42
C THR A 6 -1.90 -2.14 -7.50
N GLY A 7 -1.78 -1.36 -8.57
CA GLY A 7 -0.63 -0.48 -8.82
C GLY A 7 0.69 -1.21 -9.06
N PRO A 8 0.73 -2.31 -9.83
CA PRO A 8 1.94 -3.12 -10.02
C PRO A 8 2.97 -2.50 -10.95
N THR A 9 2.65 -1.43 -11.68
CA THR A 9 3.48 -0.88 -12.77
C THR A 9 4.69 -0.10 -12.30
N SER A 10 4.89 0.08 -11.00
CA SER A 10 6.08 0.74 -10.43
C SER A 10 6.23 0.46 -8.93
N GLY A 11 7.40 0.79 -8.37
CA GLY A 11 7.67 0.78 -6.94
C GLY A 11 7.36 -0.55 -6.24
N LEU A 12 6.73 -0.49 -5.07
CA LEU A 12 6.44 -1.66 -4.26
C LEU A 12 5.52 -2.65 -4.97
N GLY A 13 4.50 -2.18 -5.69
CA GLY A 13 3.61 -3.06 -6.45
C GLY A 13 4.35 -3.89 -7.50
N ALA A 14 5.33 -3.29 -8.17
CA ALA A 14 6.19 -4.01 -9.12
C ALA A 14 7.13 -5.00 -8.40
N GLY A 15 7.65 -4.64 -7.23
CA GLY A 15 8.42 -5.54 -6.39
C GLY A 15 7.61 -6.76 -5.95
N PHE A 16 6.40 -6.56 -5.45
CA PHE A 16 5.50 -7.67 -5.10
C PHE A 16 5.19 -8.55 -6.31
N ALA A 17 4.88 -7.95 -7.47
CA ALA A 17 4.56 -8.72 -8.67
C ALA A 17 5.73 -9.59 -9.12
N ARG A 18 6.96 -9.05 -9.16
CA ARG A 18 8.16 -9.81 -9.49
C ARG A 18 8.43 -10.93 -8.49
N ARG A 19 8.32 -10.64 -7.19
CA ARG A 19 8.56 -11.62 -6.15
C ARG A 19 7.56 -12.79 -6.21
N TYR A 20 6.26 -12.51 -6.28
CA TYR A 20 5.26 -13.56 -6.37
C TYR A 20 5.37 -14.38 -7.69
N ALA A 21 5.72 -13.74 -8.82
CA ALA A 21 5.99 -14.44 -10.06
C ALA A 21 7.21 -15.37 -9.94
N ALA A 22 8.31 -14.89 -9.33
CA ALA A 22 9.51 -15.70 -9.09
C ALA A 22 9.25 -16.90 -8.17
N ASP A 23 8.32 -16.75 -7.21
CA ASP A 23 7.86 -17.83 -6.33
C ASP A 23 6.84 -18.79 -7.03
N GLY A 24 6.57 -18.61 -8.35
CA GLY A 24 5.71 -19.46 -9.17
C GLY A 24 4.20 -19.24 -8.96
N HIS A 25 3.78 -18.04 -8.59
CA HIS A 25 2.37 -17.71 -8.37
C HIS A 25 1.76 -16.99 -9.56
N ASP A 26 0.52 -17.36 -9.91
CA ASP A 26 -0.26 -16.68 -10.91
C ASP A 26 -0.71 -15.30 -10.42
N LEU A 27 -0.75 -14.33 -11.31
CA LEU A 27 -1.00 -12.93 -10.96
C LEU A 27 -2.26 -12.38 -11.62
N VAL A 28 -2.93 -11.48 -10.91
CA VAL A 28 -3.93 -10.54 -11.46
C VAL A 28 -3.40 -9.14 -11.19
N LEU A 29 -3.05 -8.40 -12.24
CA LEU A 29 -2.43 -7.09 -12.15
C LEU A 29 -3.45 -6.00 -12.50
N VAL A 30 -3.61 -5.02 -11.61
CA VAL A 30 -4.60 -3.94 -11.76
C VAL A 30 -3.92 -2.58 -11.80
N ALA A 31 -4.05 -1.84 -12.90
CA ALA A 31 -3.61 -0.45 -13.03
C ALA A 31 -4.36 0.27 -14.16
N ARG A 32 -4.13 1.58 -14.29
CA ARG A 32 -4.75 2.41 -15.34
C ARG A 32 -4.02 2.36 -16.68
N ASP A 33 -2.72 2.14 -16.64
CA ASP A 33 -1.85 2.15 -17.82
C ASP A 33 -1.80 0.75 -18.45
N ALA A 34 -2.63 0.55 -19.47
CA ALA A 34 -2.72 -0.71 -20.19
C ALA A 34 -1.40 -1.09 -20.87
N VAL A 35 -0.61 -0.11 -21.34
CA VAL A 35 0.66 -0.38 -22.02
C VAL A 35 1.68 -0.96 -21.03
N ARG A 36 1.84 -0.30 -19.87
CA ARG A 36 2.73 -0.80 -18.81
C ARG A 36 2.26 -2.14 -18.25
N LEU A 37 0.92 -2.36 -18.08
CA LEU A 37 0.38 -3.64 -17.64
C LEU A 37 0.71 -4.77 -18.61
N ASN A 38 0.47 -4.58 -19.91
CA ASN A 38 0.77 -5.58 -20.93
C ASN A 38 2.26 -5.91 -20.99
N SER A 39 3.13 -4.89 -20.92
CA SER A 39 4.58 -5.08 -20.89
C SER A 39 5.00 -5.94 -19.69
N MET A 40 4.49 -5.60 -18.51
CA MET A 40 4.81 -6.32 -17.28
C MET A 40 4.26 -7.76 -17.29
N ALA A 41 3.04 -7.97 -17.81
CA ALA A 41 2.47 -9.31 -17.93
C ALA A 41 3.28 -10.19 -18.87
N ALA A 42 3.73 -9.66 -20.00
CA ALA A 42 4.59 -10.37 -20.94
C ALA A 42 5.96 -10.70 -20.34
N GLU A 43 6.57 -9.74 -19.61
CA GLU A 43 7.85 -9.94 -18.91
C GLU A 43 7.73 -11.05 -17.86
N LEU A 44 6.76 -10.95 -16.93
CA LEU A 44 6.64 -11.89 -15.82
C LEU A 44 6.21 -13.28 -16.30
N GLY A 45 5.24 -13.35 -17.23
CA GLY A 45 4.81 -14.62 -17.80
C GLY A 45 5.93 -15.32 -18.60
N GLY A 46 6.71 -14.54 -19.38
CA GLY A 46 7.82 -15.05 -20.16
C GLY A 46 9.01 -15.54 -19.32
N HIS A 47 9.37 -14.82 -18.27
CA HIS A 47 10.52 -15.15 -17.43
C HIS A 47 10.23 -16.25 -16.41
N HIS A 48 9.02 -16.30 -15.84
CA HIS A 48 8.70 -17.19 -14.71
C HIS A 48 7.72 -18.30 -15.07
N GLY A 49 7.12 -18.27 -16.28
CA GLY A 49 6.17 -19.30 -16.72
C GLY A 49 4.83 -19.26 -15.97
N VAL A 50 4.50 -18.16 -15.33
CA VAL A 50 3.25 -17.99 -14.58
C VAL A 50 2.16 -17.35 -15.46
N SER A 51 0.89 -17.60 -15.12
CA SER A 51 -0.25 -16.91 -15.75
C SER A 51 -0.37 -15.49 -15.19
N VAL A 52 -0.52 -14.50 -16.07
CA VAL A 52 -0.70 -13.10 -15.67
C VAL A 52 -1.93 -12.55 -16.36
N GLU A 53 -2.99 -12.36 -15.59
CA GLU A 53 -4.22 -11.66 -15.98
C GLU A 53 -4.03 -10.16 -15.72
N ILE A 54 -4.59 -9.31 -16.59
CA ILE A 54 -4.55 -7.87 -16.40
C ILE A 54 -5.97 -7.27 -16.35
N ILE A 55 -6.17 -6.29 -15.47
CA ILE A 55 -7.39 -5.48 -15.39
C ILE A 55 -6.99 -4.02 -15.52
N CYS A 56 -7.35 -3.39 -16.66
CA CYS A 56 -7.15 -1.96 -16.84
C CYS A 56 -8.31 -1.20 -16.18
N ALA A 57 -8.06 -0.64 -14.99
CA ALA A 57 -9.08 0.04 -14.20
C ALA A 57 -8.53 1.24 -13.44
N ASP A 58 -9.31 2.33 -13.37
CA ASP A 58 -9.05 3.43 -12.44
C ASP A 58 -9.80 3.17 -11.13
N LEU A 59 -9.06 3.00 -10.05
CA LEU A 59 -9.64 2.77 -8.73
C LEU A 59 -10.22 4.04 -8.08
N ALA A 60 -10.00 5.22 -8.65
CA ALA A 60 -10.70 6.43 -8.26
C ALA A 60 -12.18 6.37 -8.70
N ASP A 61 -12.48 5.68 -9.81
CA ASP A 61 -13.81 5.54 -10.34
C ASP A 61 -14.54 4.33 -9.75
N GLN A 62 -15.85 4.46 -9.54
CA GLN A 62 -16.67 3.36 -9.05
C GLN A 62 -16.66 2.17 -10.01
N ALA A 63 -16.83 2.41 -11.30
CA ALA A 63 -16.85 1.35 -12.32
C ALA A 63 -15.52 0.55 -12.33
N GLY A 64 -14.38 1.23 -12.16
CA GLY A 64 -13.09 0.57 -12.05
C GLY A 64 -13.00 -0.32 -10.80
N ARG A 65 -13.47 0.17 -9.65
CA ARG A 65 -13.54 -0.62 -8.42
C ARG A 65 -14.48 -1.82 -8.56
N ASP A 66 -15.64 -1.63 -9.18
CA ASP A 66 -16.65 -2.69 -9.35
C ASP A 66 -16.10 -3.84 -10.21
N ALA A 67 -15.40 -3.53 -11.31
CA ALA A 67 -14.76 -4.54 -12.16
C ALA A 67 -13.74 -5.39 -11.39
N VAL A 68 -12.90 -4.76 -10.55
CA VAL A 68 -11.93 -5.50 -9.73
C VAL A 68 -12.63 -6.29 -8.61
N CYS A 69 -13.67 -5.73 -7.98
CA CYS A 69 -14.48 -6.43 -6.99
C CYS A 69 -15.16 -7.67 -7.57
N GLU A 70 -15.67 -7.60 -8.80
CA GLU A 70 -16.24 -8.77 -9.48
C GLU A 70 -15.20 -9.87 -9.63
N ARG A 71 -14.01 -9.55 -10.12
CA ARG A 71 -12.91 -10.52 -10.25
C ARG A 71 -12.49 -11.12 -8.90
N LEU A 72 -12.50 -10.34 -7.82
CA LEU A 72 -12.14 -10.82 -6.49
C LEU A 72 -13.14 -11.83 -5.91
N ARG A 73 -14.42 -11.78 -6.32
CA ARG A 73 -15.43 -12.76 -5.91
C ARG A 73 -15.17 -14.16 -6.45
N ASP A 74 -14.43 -14.27 -7.57
CA ASP A 74 -13.98 -15.56 -8.10
C ASP A 74 -12.90 -16.20 -7.21
N GLY A 75 -12.37 -15.45 -6.24
CA GLY A 75 -11.38 -15.87 -5.26
C GLY A 75 -9.95 -15.57 -5.70
N VAL A 76 -9.16 -15.15 -4.72
CA VAL A 76 -7.69 -15.07 -4.77
C VAL A 76 -7.15 -15.49 -3.41
N GLN A 77 -5.94 -16.03 -3.35
CA GLN A 77 -5.31 -16.39 -2.08
C GLN A 77 -4.61 -15.20 -1.43
N VAL A 78 -4.15 -14.24 -2.24
CA VAL A 78 -3.50 -13.03 -1.72
C VAL A 78 -4.06 -11.79 -2.44
N LEU A 79 -4.41 -10.76 -1.67
CA LEU A 79 -4.76 -9.43 -2.16
C LEU A 79 -3.72 -8.42 -1.66
N VAL A 80 -3.02 -7.75 -2.58
CA VAL A 80 -2.11 -6.65 -2.26
C VAL A 80 -2.75 -5.32 -2.70
N ASN A 81 -3.36 -4.61 -1.77
CA ASN A 81 -3.88 -3.26 -1.95
C ASN A 81 -2.71 -2.27 -1.89
N ASN A 82 -1.98 -2.13 -2.99
CA ASN A 82 -0.79 -1.27 -3.07
C ASN A 82 -1.07 0.06 -3.80
N ALA A 83 -2.03 0.12 -4.70
CA ALA A 83 -2.35 1.37 -5.39
C ALA A 83 -2.61 2.51 -4.41
N GLY A 84 -1.99 3.65 -4.67
CA GLY A 84 -2.13 4.83 -3.84
C GLY A 84 -1.23 5.96 -4.31
N PHE A 85 -1.58 7.18 -3.98
CA PHE A 85 -0.77 8.34 -4.30
C PHE A 85 -0.87 9.42 -3.22
N GLY A 86 0.14 10.28 -3.18
CA GLY A 86 0.16 11.49 -2.36
C GLY A 86 -0.11 12.72 -3.23
N THR A 87 -0.47 13.81 -2.59
CA THR A 87 -0.59 15.14 -3.20
C THR A 87 0.36 16.10 -2.51
N SER A 88 0.77 17.15 -3.22
CA SER A 88 1.58 18.25 -2.69
C SER A 88 0.77 19.52 -2.60
N GLY A 89 1.30 20.54 -1.91
CA GLY A 89 0.66 21.84 -1.71
C GLY A 89 0.01 21.99 -0.34
N GLU A 90 -0.66 23.12 -0.14
CA GLU A 90 -1.38 23.39 1.10
C GLU A 90 -2.85 22.97 0.96
N PHE A 91 -3.40 22.33 1.96
CA PHE A 91 -4.76 21.76 1.92
C PHE A 91 -5.82 22.76 1.44
N TRP A 92 -5.74 24.01 1.89
CA TRP A 92 -6.73 25.05 1.59
C TRP A 92 -6.59 25.67 0.20
N THR A 93 -5.53 25.34 -0.56
CA THR A 93 -5.32 25.76 -1.95
C THR A 93 -5.32 24.58 -2.93
N ALA A 94 -5.35 23.35 -2.43
CA ALA A 94 -5.34 22.16 -3.24
C ALA A 94 -6.67 21.98 -4.00
N ASP A 95 -6.62 21.40 -5.18
CA ASP A 95 -7.83 21.02 -5.92
C ASP A 95 -8.59 19.93 -5.16
N TYR A 96 -9.83 20.24 -4.79
CA TYR A 96 -10.68 19.30 -4.06
C TYR A 96 -10.92 17.99 -4.79
N ALA A 97 -11.06 18.02 -6.12
CA ALA A 97 -11.24 16.81 -6.92
C ALA A 97 -10.03 15.88 -6.83
N GLN A 98 -8.82 16.44 -6.79
CA GLN A 98 -7.60 15.66 -6.58
C GLN A 98 -7.54 15.06 -5.16
N LEU A 99 -7.93 15.81 -4.13
CA LEU A 99 -8.00 15.31 -2.75
C LEU A 99 -9.03 14.19 -2.62
N GLN A 100 -10.19 14.33 -3.26
CA GLN A 100 -11.23 13.31 -3.28
C GLN A 100 -10.74 12.05 -4.00
N SER A 101 -10.13 12.18 -5.18
CA SER A 101 -9.53 11.05 -5.91
C SER A 101 -8.47 10.33 -5.08
N GLN A 102 -7.67 11.06 -4.29
CA GLN A 102 -6.73 10.44 -3.35
C GLN A 102 -7.44 9.56 -2.31
N LEU A 103 -8.54 10.04 -1.73
CA LEU A 103 -9.32 9.26 -0.77
C LEU A 103 -10.00 8.05 -1.44
N ASP A 104 -10.49 8.23 -2.67
CA ASP A 104 -11.12 7.14 -3.41
C ASP A 104 -10.16 6.00 -3.69
N VAL A 105 -8.91 6.30 -4.04
CA VAL A 105 -7.89 5.26 -4.24
C VAL A 105 -7.33 4.73 -2.92
N ASN A 106 -6.93 5.64 -2.00
CA ASN A 106 -6.20 5.24 -0.79
C ASN A 106 -7.09 4.63 0.30
N VAL A 107 -8.40 4.86 0.27
CA VAL A 107 -9.36 4.43 1.31
C VAL A 107 -10.50 3.62 0.71
N THR A 108 -11.31 4.23 -0.17
CA THR A 108 -12.53 3.61 -0.70
C THR A 108 -12.21 2.33 -1.47
N ALA A 109 -11.19 2.35 -2.34
CA ALA A 109 -10.76 1.16 -3.07
C ALA A 109 -10.24 0.07 -2.12
N VAL A 110 -9.38 0.41 -1.14
CA VAL A 110 -8.87 -0.56 -0.15
C VAL A 110 -10.03 -1.25 0.57
N MET A 111 -11.03 -0.48 1.03
CA MET A 111 -12.21 -1.02 1.69
C MET A 111 -13.02 -1.93 0.76
N ALA A 112 -13.34 -1.48 -0.44
CA ALA A 112 -14.18 -2.20 -1.39
C ALA A 112 -13.54 -3.52 -1.84
N LEU A 113 -12.25 -3.49 -2.21
CA LEU A 113 -11.53 -4.66 -2.68
C LEU A 113 -11.33 -5.69 -1.55
N THR A 114 -10.98 -5.23 -0.34
CA THR A 114 -10.88 -6.11 0.82
C THR A 114 -12.23 -6.76 1.13
N HIS A 115 -13.33 -5.99 1.11
CA HIS A 115 -14.68 -6.51 1.33
C HIS A 115 -15.06 -7.57 0.28
N ALA A 116 -14.68 -7.37 -0.98
CA ALA A 116 -14.97 -8.32 -2.05
C ALA A 116 -14.15 -9.62 -1.96
N ALA A 117 -12.91 -9.55 -1.47
CA ALA A 117 -12.02 -10.71 -1.37
C ALA A 117 -12.34 -11.61 -0.16
N LEU A 118 -12.72 -11.03 0.98
CA LEU A 118 -12.86 -11.74 2.24
C LEU A 118 -13.86 -12.92 2.22
N PRO A 119 -15.04 -12.86 1.58
CA PRO A 119 -15.98 -13.98 1.59
C PRO A 119 -15.40 -15.27 1.01
N ALA A 120 -14.67 -15.20 -0.11
CA ALA A 120 -14.02 -16.36 -0.72
C ALA A 120 -12.87 -16.89 0.14
N MET A 121 -12.05 -16.00 0.72
CA MET A 121 -10.96 -16.36 1.64
C MET A 121 -11.50 -17.06 2.90
N LEU A 122 -12.58 -16.53 3.49
CA LEU A 122 -13.22 -17.13 4.66
C LEU A 122 -13.82 -18.51 4.36
N ALA A 123 -14.47 -18.65 3.21
CA ALA A 123 -15.01 -19.93 2.77
C ALA A 123 -13.90 -20.99 2.54
N ALA A 124 -12.72 -20.55 2.09
CA ALA A 124 -11.55 -21.40 1.93
C ALA A 124 -10.81 -21.68 3.26
N GLY A 125 -11.09 -20.94 4.32
CA GLY A 125 -10.35 -21.01 5.59
C GLY A 125 -8.89 -20.59 5.45
N ALA A 126 -8.53 -19.83 4.39
CA ALA A 126 -7.17 -19.38 4.11
C ALA A 126 -7.20 -18.15 3.21
N GLY A 127 -6.35 -17.16 3.50
CA GLY A 127 -6.20 -15.97 2.67
C GLY A 127 -5.30 -14.93 3.32
N THR A 128 -4.76 -14.03 2.51
CA THR A 128 -3.89 -12.95 2.98
C THR A 128 -4.26 -11.64 2.31
N VAL A 129 -4.49 -10.61 3.10
CA VAL A 129 -4.68 -9.24 2.62
C VAL A 129 -3.53 -8.37 3.12
N ILE A 130 -2.79 -7.75 2.19
CA ILE A 130 -1.72 -6.79 2.49
C ILE A 130 -2.18 -5.40 2.05
N ASN A 131 -2.46 -4.54 2.99
CA ASN A 131 -2.85 -3.14 2.75
C ASN A 131 -1.62 -2.23 2.88
N VAL A 132 -1.20 -1.58 1.79
CA VAL A 132 -0.05 -0.67 1.83
C VAL A 132 -0.46 0.68 2.42
N ALA A 133 -0.11 0.85 3.69
CA ALA A 133 -0.22 2.09 4.45
C ALA A 133 1.04 2.98 4.28
N SER A 134 1.54 3.55 5.36
CA SER A 134 2.80 4.32 5.44
C SER A 134 3.14 4.63 6.90
N VAL A 135 4.41 4.83 7.22
CA VAL A 135 4.81 5.43 8.51
C VAL A 135 4.17 6.81 8.74
N ALA A 136 3.76 7.51 7.68
CA ALA A 136 3.03 8.76 7.77
C ALA A 136 1.66 8.60 8.48
N GLY A 137 1.07 7.43 8.47
CA GLY A 137 -0.15 7.12 9.22
C GLY A 137 0.08 6.84 10.70
N LEU A 138 1.32 6.50 11.10
CA LEU A 138 1.69 6.22 12.49
C LEU A 138 2.15 7.46 13.26
N MET A 139 2.55 8.51 12.55
CA MET A 139 3.16 9.69 13.14
C MET A 139 2.40 10.97 12.78
N PRO A 140 2.23 11.93 13.71
CA PRO A 140 1.69 13.22 13.39
C PRO A 140 2.66 13.96 12.46
N GLY A 141 2.24 14.24 11.23
CA GLY A 141 3.02 14.93 10.21
C GLY A 141 2.24 16.03 9.51
N ARG A 142 2.87 16.74 8.60
CA ARG A 142 2.20 17.48 7.54
C ARG A 142 1.69 16.46 6.51
N GLY A 143 0.69 16.79 5.76
CA GLY A 143 0.05 15.87 4.83
C GLY A 143 -1.28 15.42 5.39
N SER A 144 -2.24 16.34 5.39
CA SER A 144 -3.50 16.17 6.09
C SER A 144 -4.30 14.99 5.56
N THR A 145 -4.55 14.93 4.24
CA THR A 145 -5.37 13.89 3.62
C THR A 145 -4.58 12.58 3.43
N TYR A 146 -3.33 12.65 2.98
CA TYR A 146 -2.51 11.45 2.81
C TYR A 146 -2.24 10.74 4.14
N SER A 147 -1.75 11.46 5.16
CA SER A 147 -1.48 10.86 6.46
C SER A 147 -2.74 10.32 7.13
N ALA A 148 -3.87 11.05 6.99
CA ALA A 148 -5.16 10.58 7.49
C ALA A 148 -5.64 9.31 6.77
N SER A 149 -5.51 9.23 5.44
CA SER A 149 -5.86 8.03 4.67
C SER A 149 -5.02 6.83 5.10
N LYS A 150 -3.72 7.02 5.30
CA LYS A 150 -2.81 5.93 5.72
C LYS A 150 -3.03 5.53 7.18
N ALA A 151 -3.41 6.45 8.07
CA ALA A 151 -3.85 6.12 9.42
C ALA A 151 -5.16 5.32 9.42
N TRP A 152 -6.11 5.68 8.54
CA TRP A 152 -7.33 4.92 8.35
C TRP A 152 -7.04 3.47 7.90
N VAL A 153 -6.15 3.27 6.93
CA VAL A 153 -5.76 1.93 6.44
C VAL A 153 -5.16 1.08 7.56
N ILE A 154 -4.34 1.67 8.44
CA ILE A 154 -3.76 0.97 9.58
C ILE A 154 -4.87 0.51 10.53
N ALA A 155 -5.72 1.45 11.00
CA ALA A 155 -6.79 1.14 11.94
C ALA A 155 -7.81 0.14 11.36
N PHE A 156 -8.13 0.24 10.07
CA PHE A 156 -8.98 -0.70 9.34
C PHE A 156 -8.39 -2.11 9.33
N SER A 157 -7.09 -2.24 9.02
CA SER A 157 -6.41 -3.52 8.99
C SER A 157 -6.31 -4.17 10.37
N GLU A 158 -6.00 -3.39 11.42
CA GLU A 158 -5.99 -3.86 12.80
C GLU A 158 -7.37 -4.35 13.26
N GLY A 159 -8.43 -3.58 12.92
CA GLY A 159 -9.80 -3.95 13.24
C GLY A 159 -10.25 -5.26 12.58
N LEU A 160 -9.89 -5.44 11.28
CA LEU A 160 -10.18 -6.67 10.55
C LEU A 160 -9.38 -7.87 11.09
N ALA A 161 -8.08 -7.70 11.33
CA ALA A 161 -7.23 -8.77 11.87
C ALA A 161 -7.77 -9.29 13.20
N ASN A 162 -8.21 -8.37 14.09
CA ASN A 162 -8.85 -8.75 15.36
C ASN A 162 -10.16 -9.54 15.15
N GLY A 163 -10.99 -9.12 14.17
CA GLY A 163 -12.27 -9.78 13.88
C GLY A 163 -12.13 -11.13 13.19
N LEU A 164 -11.00 -11.37 12.51
CA LEU A 164 -10.72 -12.58 11.71
C LEU A 164 -9.89 -13.62 12.46
N GLY A 165 -9.59 -13.42 13.73
CA GLY A 165 -8.80 -14.36 14.52
C GLY A 165 -9.35 -15.77 14.49
N GLY A 166 -8.50 -16.75 14.16
CA GLY A 166 -8.86 -18.17 14.08
C GLY A 166 -9.56 -18.61 12.78
N THR A 167 -9.77 -17.72 11.81
CA THR A 167 -10.41 -18.06 10.52
C THR A 167 -9.45 -18.58 9.47
N GLY A 168 -8.13 -18.46 9.69
CA GLY A 168 -7.10 -18.74 8.69
C GLY A 168 -6.88 -17.61 7.69
N VAL A 169 -7.54 -16.46 7.85
CA VAL A 169 -7.38 -15.27 6.99
C VAL A 169 -6.60 -14.20 7.73
N GLY A 170 -5.43 -13.80 7.19
CA GLY A 170 -4.57 -12.74 7.72
C GLY A 170 -4.84 -11.40 7.04
N VAL A 171 -4.82 -10.30 7.83
CA VAL A 171 -4.88 -8.93 7.31
C VAL A 171 -3.74 -8.11 7.88
N HIS A 172 -2.94 -7.50 7.02
CA HIS A 172 -1.69 -6.85 7.37
C HIS A 172 -1.64 -5.41 6.83
N ALA A 173 -1.20 -4.47 7.65
CA ALA A 173 -0.91 -3.09 7.26
C ALA A 173 0.59 -2.92 7.05
N LEU A 174 1.03 -2.81 5.81
CA LEU A 174 2.41 -2.50 5.48
C LEU A 174 2.63 -0.98 5.59
N CYS A 175 3.51 -0.57 6.49
CA CYS A 175 3.83 0.82 6.81
C CYS A 175 5.28 1.16 6.39
N PRO A 176 5.59 1.30 5.10
CA PRO A 176 6.94 1.64 4.65
C PRO A 176 7.29 3.08 5.01
N GLY A 177 8.60 3.32 5.17
CA GLY A 177 9.20 4.64 5.19
C GLY A 177 9.43 5.18 3.78
N PHE A 178 10.55 5.90 3.58
CA PHE A 178 10.98 6.33 2.25
C PHE A 178 11.57 5.13 1.49
N VAL A 179 10.99 4.83 0.34
CA VAL A 179 11.42 3.75 -0.56
C VAL A 179 11.84 4.35 -1.88
N HIS A 180 12.93 3.89 -2.48
CA HIS A 180 13.39 4.31 -3.80
C HIS A 180 12.38 3.89 -4.87
N THR A 181 11.43 4.81 -5.17
CA THR A 181 10.35 4.62 -6.13
C THR A 181 9.97 5.95 -6.79
N GLU A 182 9.21 5.91 -7.87
CA GLU A 182 8.64 7.09 -8.54
C GLU A 182 7.56 7.82 -7.68
N PHE A 183 7.21 7.31 -6.49
CA PHE A 183 6.11 7.83 -5.67
C PHE A 183 6.31 9.30 -5.30
N HIS A 184 7.48 9.67 -4.82
CA HIS A 184 7.76 11.03 -4.35
C HIS A 184 7.81 12.02 -5.51
N GLU A 185 8.41 11.61 -6.64
CA GLU A 185 8.45 12.40 -7.87
C GLU A 185 7.03 12.65 -8.41
N ARG A 186 6.21 11.61 -8.52
CA ARG A 186 4.81 11.73 -8.97
C ARG A 186 3.95 12.57 -8.04
N ALA A 187 4.24 12.59 -6.74
CA ALA A 187 3.57 13.42 -5.76
C ALA A 187 4.08 14.87 -5.73
N GLY A 188 5.12 15.22 -6.53
CA GLY A 188 5.73 16.54 -6.52
C GLY A 188 6.43 16.89 -5.21
N ILE A 189 6.94 15.88 -4.48
CA ILE A 189 7.56 16.06 -3.17
C ILE A 189 9.07 16.13 -3.35
N ASP A 190 9.68 17.28 -2.99
CA ASP A 190 11.13 17.42 -2.98
C ASP A 190 11.76 16.57 -1.84
N MET A 191 12.64 15.68 -2.22
CA MET A 191 13.34 14.77 -1.32
C MET A 191 14.85 15.03 -1.23
N ALA A 192 15.37 16.09 -1.86
CA ALA A 192 16.81 16.39 -1.97
C ALA A 192 17.53 16.49 -0.61
N GLY A 193 16.81 16.83 0.46
CA GLY A 193 17.36 16.93 1.83
C GLY A 193 17.20 15.66 2.68
N THR A 194 16.79 14.53 2.09
CA THR A 194 16.59 13.28 2.87
C THR A 194 17.89 12.48 2.92
N PRO A 195 18.45 12.20 4.13
CA PRO A 195 19.66 11.41 4.25
C PRO A 195 19.51 10.01 3.63
N SER A 196 20.58 9.49 3.01
CA SER A 196 20.55 8.20 2.31
C SER A 196 20.14 7.02 3.21
N TRP A 197 20.50 7.03 4.48
CA TRP A 197 20.15 5.97 5.42
C TRP A 197 18.66 5.87 5.78
N PHE A 198 17.85 6.86 5.38
CA PHE A 198 16.40 6.78 5.48
C PHE A 198 15.75 6.01 4.33
N TRP A 199 16.46 5.85 3.23
CA TRP A 199 15.92 5.19 2.06
C TRP A 199 15.99 3.68 2.19
N LEU A 200 14.94 3.02 1.76
CA LEU A 200 14.83 1.57 1.68
C LEU A 200 14.77 1.14 0.22
N GLU A 201 15.30 -0.03 -0.07
CA GLU A 201 15.14 -0.67 -1.37
C GLU A 201 13.81 -1.41 -1.45
N VAL A 202 13.26 -1.49 -2.65
CA VAL A 202 11.96 -2.14 -2.90
C VAL A 202 12.00 -3.61 -2.48
N ASP A 203 13.04 -4.31 -2.86
CA ASP A 203 13.17 -5.76 -2.61
C ASP A 203 13.30 -6.05 -1.11
N ASP A 204 14.05 -5.24 -0.37
CA ASP A 204 14.16 -5.37 1.09
C ASP A 204 12.81 -5.17 1.79
N VAL A 205 12.01 -4.19 1.32
CA VAL A 205 10.67 -3.94 1.87
C VAL A 205 9.72 -5.10 1.58
N VAL A 206 9.79 -5.68 0.39
CA VAL A 206 8.97 -6.84 0.01
C VAL A 206 9.35 -8.05 0.86
N ASP A 207 10.64 -8.35 1.01
CA ASP A 207 11.14 -9.48 1.80
C ASP A 207 10.80 -9.35 3.28
N ASP A 208 11.04 -8.17 3.87
CA ASP A 208 10.63 -7.86 5.25
C ASP A 208 9.11 -8.05 5.44
N THR A 209 8.31 -7.67 4.42
CA THR A 209 6.85 -7.79 4.46
C THR A 209 6.42 -9.25 4.44
N LEU A 210 6.91 -10.05 3.52
CA LEU A 210 6.53 -11.46 3.39
C LEU A 210 6.96 -12.27 4.62
N THR A 211 8.14 -11.97 5.17
CA THR A 211 8.59 -12.55 6.44
C THR A 211 7.66 -12.19 7.59
N ALA A 212 7.26 -10.92 7.69
CA ALA A 212 6.38 -10.46 8.76
C ALA A 212 4.94 -11.01 8.61
N VAL A 213 4.47 -11.19 7.37
CA VAL A 213 3.19 -11.88 7.07
C VAL A 213 3.23 -13.33 7.53
N ALA A 214 4.32 -14.04 7.26
CA ALA A 214 4.50 -15.42 7.74
C ALA A 214 4.53 -15.52 9.28
N ASP A 215 5.01 -14.46 9.96
CA ASP A 215 4.98 -14.32 11.42
C ASP A 215 3.63 -13.80 11.97
N ASP A 216 2.60 -13.66 11.13
CA ASP A 216 1.26 -13.12 11.46
C ASP A 216 1.27 -11.71 12.09
N LYS A 217 2.20 -10.85 11.69
CA LYS A 217 2.29 -9.46 12.19
C LYS A 217 1.28 -8.57 11.50
N VAL A 218 0.36 -7.99 12.25
CA VAL A 218 -0.70 -7.12 11.72
C VAL A 218 -0.15 -5.79 11.20
N VAL A 219 0.71 -5.10 11.95
CA VAL A 219 1.35 -3.85 11.52
C VAL A 219 2.81 -4.11 11.22
N ILE A 220 3.19 -3.94 9.96
CA ILE A 220 4.52 -4.24 9.43
C ILE A 220 5.23 -2.92 9.12
N VAL A 221 6.36 -2.68 9.79
CA VAL A 221 7.21 -1.49 9.57
C VAL A 221 8.58 -1.98 9.10
N PRO A 222 8.89 -1.96 7.79
CA PRO A 222 10.19 -2.35 7.27
C PRO A 222 11.29 -1.39 7.69
N GLY A 223 12.50 -1.93 7.86
CA GLY A 223 13.69 -1.17 8.22
C GLY A 223 13.78 -0.83 9.72
N LEU A 224 14.95 -1.08 10.31
CA LEU A 224 15.19 -0.89 11.75
C LEU A 224 15.03 0.59 12.17
N GLN A 225 15.47 1.52 11.31
CA GLN A 225 15.37 2.96 11.54
C GLN A 225 13.92 3.42 11.72
N TYR A 226 12.99 2.86 10.94
CA TYR A 226 11.56 3.18 11.06
C TYR A 226 10.88 2.46 12.22
N LYS A 227 11.31 1.24 12.55
CA LYS A 227 10.85 0.53 13.76
C LYS A 227 11.18 1.35 15.00
N LEU A 228 12.43 1.84 15.12
CA LEU A 228 12.86 2.67 16.24
C LEU A 228 12.13 4.02 16.27
N LEU A 229 11.99 4.68 15.13
CA LEU A 229 11.30 5.97 15.01
C LEU A 229 9.82 5.87 15.43
N THR A 230 9.11 4.88 14.93
CA THR A 230 7.67 4.70 15.21
C THR A 230 7.42 4.25 16.64
N THR A 231 8.26 3.36 17.19
CA THR A 231 8.16 2.94 18.58
C THR A 231 8.49 4.10 19.52
N GLY A 232 9.56 4.86 19.26
CA GLY A 232 9.92 6.04 20.04
C GLY A 232 8.83 7.12 20.02
N SER A 233 8.17 7.32 18.86
CA SER A 233 7.08 8.28 18.74
C SER A 233 5.84 7.92 19.56
N ARG A 234 5.57 6.65 19.80
CA ARG A 234 4.46 6.18 20.66
C ARG A 234 4.67 6.49 22.14
N LEU A 235 5.94 6.61 22.57
CA LEU A 235 6.30 6.89 23.97
C LEU A 235 6.32 8.39 24.29
N LEU A 236 6.34 9.26 23.27
CA LEU A 236 6.39 10.71 23.44
C LEU A 236 4.99 11.33 23.46
N PRO A 237 4.71 12.33 24.33
CA PRO A 237 3.48 13.10 24.30
C PRO A 237 3.28 13.76 22.94
N ARG A 238 2.05 13.68 22.41
CA ARG A 238 1.69 14.27 21.10
C ARG A 238 2.03 15.75 20.95
N THR A 239 2.05 16.51 22.06
CA THR A 239 2.45 17.93 22.10
C THR A 239 3.93 18.14 21.78
N LEU A 240 4.80 17.26 22.28
CA LEU A 240 6.24 17.27 21.99
C LEU A 240 6.53 16.87 20.54
N LEU A 241 5.84 15.83 20.04
CA LEU A 241 5.94 15.39 18.64
C LEU A 241 5.53 16.50 17.67
N ARG A 242 4.44 17.24 17.95
CA ARG A 242 4.01 18.38 17.14
C ARG A 242 5.06 19.51 17.12
N GLY A 243 5.77 19.73 18.22
CA GLY A 243 6.85 20.71 18.29
C GLY A 243 8.06 20.35 17.43
N LEU A 244 8.45 19.08 17.42
CA LEU A 244 9.54 18.53 16.61
C LEU A 244 9.21 18.52 15.12
N THR A 245 8.02 18.09 14.76
CA THR A 245 7.57 18.03 13.35
C THR A 245 7.43 19.43 12.71
N LYS A 246 7.07 20.46 13.50
CA LYS A 246 7.05 21.86 13.01
C LYS A 246 8.44 22.37 12.61
N ARG A 247 9.52 21.91 13.28
CA ARG A 247 10.91 22.32 12.96
C ARG A 247 11.48 21.58 11.74
N VAL A 248 11.16 20.30 11.61
CA VAL A 248 11.65 19.44 10.50
C VAL A 248 10.83 19.65 9.22
N GLY A 249 9.59 20.09 9.34
CA GLY A 249 8.65 20.24 8.21
C GLY A 249 8.68 21.59 7.48
N LYS A 250 9.56 22.54 7.84
CA LYS A 250 9.72 23.78 7.07
C LYS A 250 10.32 23.46 5.70
N GLY A 251 9.54 23.63 4.62
CA GLY A 251 9.96 23.48 3.23
C GLY A 251 9.44 22.24 2.49
N ARG A 252 8.61 21.39 3.12
CA ARG A 252 7.97 20.25 2.44
C ARG A 252 6.46 20.47 2.43
N ASP A 253 5.96 20.98 1.30
CA ASP A 253 4.53 21.18 1.08
C ASP A 253 3.90 19.82 0.80
N ARG A 254 3.06 19.32 1.73
CA ARG A 254 2.31 18.06 1.60
C ARG A 254 0.87 18.28 2.05
N THR A 255 -0.04 17.85 1.24
CA THR A 255 -1.47 17.73 1.58
C THR A 255 -1.83 16.37 2.10
#